data_219af34cc1d1af7f53e91c233886eb95
#
_entry.id   219af34cc1d1af7f53e91c233886eb95
#
_cell.length_a   1.000
_cell.length_b   1.000
_cell.length_c   1.000
_cell.angle_alpha   90.00
_cell.angle_beta   90.00
_cell.angle_gamma   90.00
#
_symmetry.space_group_name_H-M   'P 1'
#
loop_
_entity.id
_entity.type
_entity.pdbx_description
1 polymer ?
#
loop_
_entity_poly.entity_id
_entity_poly.type
_entity_poly.pdbx_seq_one_letter_code
_entity_poly.pdbx_strand_id
1 'polypeptide(L)'
;MVNNMNKDKKLLFGIGIVFLFLATVSFTYAYFTATIVNKDVKDQVVQTGTLELTYTDGPEINIQNMKPGNTIAKTITVKNTGSLEAKYNIIWQELTNEITNDEMLIEGTCTSSSGTCESIESSSISDKSIKKNISIASGVTHTYNLTITFKDTNTSQNYNQGKKFNGVLGIEEYKKESIYCTFNGELTQGAEYVNGQYTYRYMQESNYNGEDYIWSNIDNDGWGVALTDRTSTKSINSELCTYINDKPVVSMRYMFAGSKTTSLDLSNFNTSNVTNMSSMFYLSNATSLDLSSFDTGNVINMNGMFFNSSVISINGLENFDTSNVIDMGSMFRSSGVISLNLLSFNTSNVIKMSEMFNGTKLTSLDLSSFDTSNVTNMQGMFYSSLLKTIYVSNKFSTSKVTQDGSMFNACTNLVGGAGTKYDSSHYDKTYARIDGGTSSPGYFTLKQ
;
A
#
# COMPACT_ATOMS: atom_id res chain seq x y z
N MET A 1 -54.91 55.74 7.67
CA MET A 1 -55.77 54.55 7.93
C MET A 1 -56.01 54.21 9.40
N VAL A 2 -55.24 54.73 10.32
CA VAL A 2 -55.33 54.33 11.76
C VAL A 2 -56.37 55.13 12.56
N ASN A 3 -56.81 56.30 12.03
CA ASN A 3 -57.69 57.17 12.82
C ASN A 3 -59.20 56.82 12.86
N ASN A 4 -59.65 55.84 12.11
CA ASN A 4 -61.08 55.42 12.07
C ASN A 4 -61.31 53.99 12.59
N MET A 5 -60.38 53.41 13.37
CA MET A 5 -60.55 52.08 13.96
C MET A 5 -61.04 52.16 15.38
N ASN A 6 -62.03 51.32 15.75
CA ASN A 6 -62.53 51.15 17.12
C ASN A 6 -61.37 50.75 18.07
N LYS A 7 -61.48 51.14 19.35
CA LYS A 7 -60.41 50.89 20.36
C LYS A 7 -59.90 49.46 20.38
N ASP A 8 -60.79 48.50 20.21
CA ASP A 8 -60.42 47.09 20.23
C ASP A 8 -59.63 46.66 18.99
N LYS A 9 -59.94 47.26 17.81
CA LYS A 9 -59.18 47.06 16.56
C LYS A 9 -57.83 47.74 16.60
N LYS A 10 -57.68 48.90 17.30
CA LYS A 10 -56.38 49.56 17.49
C LYS A 10 -55.48 48.76 18.43
N LEU A 11 -56.08 48.12 19.47
CA LEU A 11 -55.36 47.23 20.38
C LEU A 11 -54.87 45.95 19.65
N LEU A 12 -55.75 45.30 18.84
CA LEU A 12 -55.37 44.15 18.02
C LEU A 12 -54.30 44.47 16.98
N PHE A 13 -54.37 45.69 16.35
CA PHE A 13 -53.36 46.10 15.38
C PHE A 13 -52.00 46.40 16.05
N GLY A 14 -52.04 47.00 17.26
CA GLY A 14 -50.87 47.22 18.12
C GLY A 14 -50.22 45.90 18.58
N ILE A 15 -51.04 44.96 19.04
CA ILE A 15 -50.57 43.61 19.39
C ILE A 15 -50.03 42.86 18.19
N GLY A 16 -50.66 42.94 17.01
CA GLY A 16 -50.17 42.33 15.78
C GLY A 16 -48.83 42.90 15.35
N ILE A 17 -48.59 44.20 15.48
CA ILE A 17 -47.29 44.85 15.16
C ILE A 17 -46.20 44.41 16.18
N VAL A 18 -46.54 44.31 17.48
CA VAL A 18 -45.61 43.87 18.50
C VAL A 18 -45.25 42.38 18.29
N PHE A 19 -46.24 41.54 17.92
CA PHE A 19 -45.97 40.14 17.55
C PHE A 19 -45.11 40.03 16.27
N LEU A 20 -45.37 40.91 15.29
CA LEU A 20 -44.52 40.94 14.08
C LEU A 20 -43.08 41.40 14.39
N PHE A 21 -42.91 42.40 15.29
CA PHE A 21 -41.60 42.85 15.75
C PHE A 21 -40.90 41.78 16.64
N LEU A 22 -41.63 41.10 17.52
CA LEU A 22 -41.10 40.01 18.31
C LEU A 22 -40.74 38.81 17.45
N ALA A 23 -41.53 38.50 16.40
CA ALA A 23 -41.19 37.44 15.44
C ALA A 23 -39.95 37.81 14.60
N THR A 24 -39.71 39.11 14.31
CA THR A 24 -38.50 39.51 13.54
C THR A 24 -37.25 39.66 14.40
N VAL A 25 -37.38 39.80 15.74
CA VAL A 25 -36.22 39.88 16.65
C VAL A 25 -35.80 38.51 17.19
N SER A 26 -36.67 37.49 17.05
CA SER A 26 -36.40 36.14 17.61
C SER A 26 -35.54 35.18 16.74
N PHE A 27 -35.16 35.58 15.56
CA PHE A 27 -34.39 34.69 14.65
C PHE A 27 -33.00 35.24 14.31
N THR A 28 -32.16 35.37 15.33
CA THR A 28 -30.74 35.67 15.14
C THR A 28 -29.88 34.44 14.95
N TYR A 29 -30.48 33.24 14.91
CA TYR A 29 -29.74 31.97 14.78
C TYR A 29 -30.14 31.21 13.51
N ALA A 30 -29.14 30.83 12.72
CA ALA A 30 -29.31 29.90 11.63
C ALA A 30 -29.59 28.51 12.20
N TYR A 31 -30.59 27.84 11.67
CA TYR A 31 -30.89 26.45 11.99
C TYR A 31 -30.67 25.61 10.75
N PHE A 32 -29.95 24.50 10.87
CA PHE A 32 -29.83 23.50 9.84
C PHE A 32 -29.96 22.07 10.43
N THR A 33 -30.16 21.11 9.56
CA THR A 33 -30.17 19.70 9.95
C THR A 33 -28.78 19.12 9.69
N ALA A 34 -28.17 18.55 10.71
CA ALA A 34 -26.96 17.75 10.57
C ALA A 34 -27.29 16.30 10.78
N THR A 35 -26.96 15.47 9.82
CA THR A 35 -27.17 14.03 9.86
C THR A 35 -25.86 13.33 9.50
N ILE A 36 -25.40 12.46 10.36
CA ILE A 36 -24.32 11.52 10.07
C ILE A 36 -24.94 10.14 10.14
N VAL A 37 -25.14 9.56 8.96
CA VAL A 37 -25.86 8.30 8.81
C VAL A 37 -24.86 7.16 8.79
N ASN A 38 -25.19 6.10 9.53
CA ASN A 38 -24.58 4.81 9.30
C ASN A 38 -25.35 4.19 8.13
N LYS A 39 -24.70 3.94 6.99
CA LYS A 39 -25.22 2.89 6.13
C LYS A 39 -25.17 1.59 6.92
N ASP A 40 -26.12 0.68 6.73
CA ASP A 40 -26.13 -0.68 7.31
C ASP A 40 -24.88 -1.47 6.94
N VAL A 41 -23.72 -0.93 7.21
CA VAL A 41 -22.42 -1.52 6.96
C VAL A 41 -21.97 -2.07 8.31
N LYS A 42 -22.35 -3.30 8.53
CA LYS A 42 -21.63 -4.16 9.45
C LYS A 42 -20.20 -4.16 8.97
N ASP A 43 -19.29 -3.63 9.78
CA ASP A 43 -17.85 -3.65 9.60
C ASP A 43 -17.39 -3.58 8.13
N GLN A 44 -16.95 -2.40 7.68
CA GLN A 44 -16.29 -2.32 6.37
C GLN A 44 -14.95 -3.06 6.48
N VAL A 45 -14.81 -4.10 5.67
CA VAL A 45 -13.54 -4.81 5.50
C VAL A 45 -12.91 -4.32 4.21
N VAL A 46 -11.81 -3.63 4.32
CA VAL A 46 -10.94 -3.33 3.18
C VAL A 46 -9.90 -4.44 3.13
N GLN A 47 -10.03 -5.31 2.14
CA GLN A 47 -9.13 -6.46 1.98
C GLN A 47 -8.28 -6.28 0.73
N THR A 48 -6.96 -6.19 0.92
CA THR A 48 -5.97 -6.21 -0.15
C THR A 48 -4.89 -7.23 0.23
N GLY A 49 -4.92 -8.38 -0.41
CA GLY A 49 -3.94 -9.44 -0.15
C GLY A 49 -3.87 -9.86 1.33
N THR A 50 -2.74 -9.55 1.99
CA THR A 50 -2.51 -9.80 3.42
C THR A 50 -2.94 -8.65 4.33
N LEU A 51 -3.44 -7.56 3.77
CA LEU A 51 -3.94 -6.40 4.51
C LEU A 51 -5.43 -6.54 4.76
N GLU A 52 -5.86 -6.40 5.99
CA GLU A 52 -7.26 -6.46 6.38
C GLU A 52 -7.56 -5.41 7.44
N LEU A 53 -8.41 -4.45 7.10
CA LEU A 53 -8.87 -3.40 8.00
C LEU A 53 -10.34 -3.54 8.28
N THR A 54 -10.71 -3.58 9.56
CA THR A 54 -12.09 -3.52 10.01
C THR A 54 -12.39 -2.11 10.50
N TYR A 55 -13.40 -1.47 9.93
CA TYR A 55 -13.93 -0.17 10.35
C TYR A 55 -15.24 -0.38 11.08
N THR A 56 -15.35 0.19 12.26
CA THR A 56 -16.62 0.21 13.02
C THR A 56 -17.05 1.65 13.21
N ASP A 57 -18.22 1.99 12.67
CA ASP A 57 -18.85 3.27 12.85
C ASP A 57 -19.60 3.30 14.20
N GLY A 58 -19.52 4.42 14.88
CA GLY A 58 -20.29 4.64 16.11
C GLY A 58 -21.79 4.87 15.82
N PRO A 59 -22.59 5.18 16.83
CA PRO A 59 -24.02 5.37 16.65
C PRO A 59 -24.34 6.47 15.63
N GLU A 60 -25.44 6.29 14.92
CA GLU A 60 -25.99 7.30 14.01
C GLU A 60 -26.33 8.58 14.79
N ILE A 61 -26.04 9.72 14.20
CA ILE A 61 -26.31 11.03 14.77
C ILE A 61 -27.25 11.80 13.85
N ASN A 62 -28.40 12.17 14.38
CA ASN A 62 -29.37 13.00 13.68
C ASN A 62 -29.77 14.18 14.58
N ILE A 63 -29.25 15.36 14.27
CA ILE A 63 -29.55 16.58 15.03
C ILE A 63 -30.40 17.50 14.17
N GLN A 64 -31.60 17.77 14.65
CA GLN A 64 -32.48 18.76 14.08
C GLN A 64 -32.15 20.14 14.66
N ASN A 65 -32.18 21.18 13.82
CA ASN A 65 -32.00 22.57 14.25
C ASN A 65 -30.63 22.87 14.90
N MET A 66 -29.55 22.42 14.30
CA MET A 66 -28.20 22.77 14.74
C MET A 66 -27.94 24.28 14.63
N LYS A 67 -27.39 24.88 15.68
CA LYS A 67 -27.09 26.31 15.81
C LYS A 67 -25.58 26.53 15.76
N PRO A 68 -25.13 27.77 15.39
CA PRO A 68 -23.74 28.17 15.60
C PRO A 68 -23.28 27.86 17.02
N GLY A 69 -22.05 27.32 17.15
CA GLY A 69 -21.48 26.86 18.43
C GLY A 69 -21.88 25.44 18.84
N ASN A 70 -22.84 24.80 18.17
CA ASN A 70 -23.18 23.41 18.49
C ASN A 70 -22.13 22.46 17.93
N THR A 71 -21.92 21.36 18.65
CA THR A 71 -21.01 20.28 18.31
C THR A 71 -21.70 18.93 18.23
N ILE A 72 -21.16 18.05 17.40
CA ILE A 72 -21.54 16.66 17.28
C ILE A 72 -20.30 15.83 17.64
N ALA A 73 -20.45 14.90 18.59
CA ALA A 73 -19.40 13.96 18.92
C ALA A 73 -19.68 12.60 18.27
N LYS A 74 -18.67 12.00 17.65
CA LYS A 74 -18.76 10.67 17.06
C LYS A 74 -17.48 9.88 17.30
N THR A 75 -17.63 8.62 17.72
CA THR A 75 -16.50 7.71 17.90
C THR A 75 -16.49 6.70 16.76
N ILE A 76 -15.32 6.51 16.13
CA ILE A 76 -15.08 5.47 15.15
C ILE A 76 -13.87 4.64 15.55
N THR A 77 -13.83 3.39 15.13
CA THR A 77 -12.65 2.52 15.32
C THR A 77 -12.19 1.93 14.01
N VAL A 78 -10.86 1.81 13.87
CA VAL A 78 -10.20 1.12 12.77
C VAL A 78 -9.27 0.08 13.38
N LYS A 79 -9.46 -1.19 13.03
CA LYS A 79 -8.63 -2.30 13.50
C LYS A 79 -7.93 -2.95 12.32
N ASN A 80 -6.63 -3.13 12.43
CA ASN A 80 -5.88 -3.95 11.48
C ASN A 80 -5.95 -5.42 11.93
N THR A 81 -6.71 -6.24 11.22
CA THR A 81 -6.82 -7.69 11.45
C THR A 81 -5.89 -8.50 10.56
N GLY A 82 -5.22 -7.85 9.63
CA GLY A 82 -4.18 -8.44 8.79
C GLY A 82 -2.88 -8.71 9.55
N SER A 83 -1.97 -9.44 8.92
CA SER A 83 -0.66 -9.80 9.51
C SER A 83 0.42 -8.74 9.32
N LEU A 84 0.15 -7.69 8.53
CA LEU A 84 1.10 -6.64 8.15
C LEU A 84 0.64 -5.26 8.62
N GLU A 85 1.57 -4.29 8.62
CA GLU A 85 1.21 -2.89 8.75
C GLU A 85 0.35 -2.45 7.56
N ALA A 86 -0.73 -1.74 7.83
CA ALA A 86 -1.62 -1.17 6.83
C ALA A 86 -1.58 0.36 6.87
N LYS A 87 -1.95 0.98 5.74
CA LYS A 87 -2.18 2.44 5.67
C LYS A 87 -3.58 2.73 5.17
N TYR A 88 -4.23 3.72 5.78
CA TYR A 88 -5.59 4.08 5.44
C TYR A 88 -5.82 5.60 5.50
N ASN A 89 -6.91 6.01 4.86
CA ASN A 89 -7.46 7.36 4.97
C ASN A 89 -8.78 7.29 5.73
N ILE A 90 -9.08 8.32 6.52
CA ILE A 90 -10.43 8.58 7.04
C ILE A 90 -11.10 9.55 6.08
N ILE A 91 -12.28 9.18 5.61
CA ILE A 91 -13.01 9.94 4.59
C ILE A 91 -14.48 10.09 4.92
N TRP A 92 -15.12 11.05 4.24
CA TRP A 92 -16.55 11.04 4.02
C TRP A 92 -16.84 10.18 2.78
N GLN A 93 -17.47 9.04 2.94
CA GLN A 93 -17.93 8.23 1.81
C GLN A 93 -19.02 8.95 1.03
N GLU A 94 -19.94 9.57 1.75
CA GLU A 94 -20.95 10.47 1.22
C GLU A 94 -20.86 11.77 2.01
N LEU A 95 -20.92 12.89 1.33
CA LEU A 95 -20.90 14.23 1.94
C LEU A 95 -21.80 15.16 1.17
N THR A 96 -22.74 15.77 1.89
CA THR A 96 -23.49 16.94 1.44
C THR A 96 -23.27 18.04 2.48
N ASN A 97 -22.51 19.05 2.14
CA ASN A 97 -22.28 20.20 2.98
C ASN A 97 -22.75 21.46 2.24
N GLU A 98 -23.94 21.94 2.57
CA GLU A 98 -24.51 23.18 2.03
C GLU A 98 -24.10 24.41 2.86
N ILE A 99 -23.43 24.20 4.00
CA ILE A 99 -22.97 25.27 4.89
C ILE A 99 -21.79 25.97 4.22
N THR A 100 -21.90 27.30 4.13
CA THR A 100 -20.93 28.16 3.46
C THR A 100 -19.91 28.76 4.42
N ASN A 101 -18.88 29.39 3.87
CA ASN A 101 -17.84 30.13 4.58
C ASN A 101 -16.97 29.25 5.49
N ASP A 102 -16.81 27.96 5.12
CA ASP A 102 -15.99 26.99 5.86
C ASP A 102 -16.36 26.90 7.36
N GLU A 103 -17.65 27.04 7.65
CA GLU A 103 -18.17 27.10 9.04
C GLU A 103 -18.45 25.72 9.63
N MET A 104 -18.42 24.63 8.84
CA MET A 104 -18.40 23.28 9.37
C MET A 104 -16.95 22.82 9.57
N LEU A 105 -16.60 22.54 10.82
CA LEU A 105 -15.27 22.10 11.22
C LEU A 105 -15.33 20.65 11.71
N ILE A 106 -14.23 19.93 11.51
CA ILE A 106 -13.98 18.60 12.11
C ILE A 106 -12.62 18.59 12.77
N GLU A 107 -12.57 17.99 13.96
CA GLU A 107 -11.34 17.66 14.67
C GLU A 107 -11.52 16.31 15.38
N GLY A 108 -10.43 15.71 15.85
CA GLY A 108 -10.55 14.45 16.58
C GLY A 108 -9.30 14.06 17.32
N THR A 109 -9.49 13.44 18.48
CA THR A 109 -8.41 12.79 19.23
C THR A 109 -8.32 11.33 18.83
N CYS A 110 -7.09 10.81 18.74
CA CYS A 110 -6.83 9.39 18.49
C CYS A 110 -6.25 8.72 19.73
N THR A 111 -6.72 7.51 20.02
CA THR A 111 -6.10 6.57 20.96
C THR A 111 -5.80 5.25 20.27
N SER A 112 -4.62 4.68 20.53
CA SER A 112 -4.19 3.41 19.96
C SER A 112 -4.14 2.33 21.03
N SER A 113 -4.53 1.11 20.69
CA SER A 113 -4.39 -0.04 21.60
C SER A 113 -2.93 -0.44 21.86
N SER A 114 -2.01 -0.04 20.96
CA SER A 114 -0.57 -0.20 21.10
C SER A 114 0.15 0.85 20.25
N GLY A 115 1.21 1.44 20.79
CA GLY A 115 1.95 2.52 20.11
C GLY A 115 1.18 3.85 20.12
N THR A 116 1.48 4.71 19.16
CA THR A 116 0.89 6.04 19.01
C THR A 116 0.01 6.12 17.77
N CYS A 117 -0.98 6.98 17.78
CA CYS A 117 -1.70 7.38 16.57
C CYS A 117 -1.89 8.89 16.55
N GLU A 118 -2.06 9.44 15.35
CA GLU A 118 -2.17 10.86 15.13
C GLU A 118 -3.60 11.36 15.26
N SER A 119 -3.79 12.43 16.01
CA SER A 119 -5.06 13.16 16.09
C SER A 119 -5.37 13.90 14.77
N ILE A 120 -6.62 14.30 14.62
CA ILE A 120 -7.10 15.09 13.49
C ILE A 120 -7.16 16.54 13.97
N GLU A 121 -6.33 17.38 13.37
CA GLU A 121 -6.33 18.81 13.63
C GLU A 121 -7.63 19.46 13.13
N SER A 122 -8.06 20.53 13.80
CA SER A 122 -9.28 21.23 13.45
C SER A 122 -9.18 21.83 12.03
N SER A 123 -10.08 21.40 11.16
CA SER A 123 -10.13 21.84 9.76
C SER A 123 -11.56 22.00 9.26
N SER A 124 -11.76 22.81 8.22
CA SER A 124 -13.05 22.96 7.56
C SER A 124 -13.39 21.70 6.75
N ILE A 125 -14.68 21.36 6.74
CA ILE A 125 -15.19 20.23 5.93
C ILE A 125 -15.49 20.74 4.53
N SER A 126 -14.46 20.78 3.68
CA SER A 126 -14.54 21.30 2.29
C SER A 126 -14.59 20.19 1.24
N ASP A 127 -14.02 19.02 1.54
CA ASP A 127 -13.96 17.87 0.64
C ASP A 127 -14.21 16.53 1.39
N LYS A 128 -14.07 15.43 0.68
CA LYS A 128 -14.29 14.10 1.26
C LYS A 128 -13.16 13.61 2.15
N SER A 129 -11.98 14.20 2.09
CA SER A 129 -10.82 13.71 2.85
C SER A 129 -10.76 14.35 4.23
N ILE A 130 -10.64 13.52 5.27
CA ILE A 130 -10.51 13.97 6.65
C ILE A 130 -9.06 13.86 7.11
N LYS A 131 -8.46 12.69 6.97
CA LYS A 131 -7.06 12.42 7.30
C LYS A 131 -6.50 11.36 6.36
N LYS A 132 -5.30 11.58 5.82
CA LYS A 132 -4.65 10.67 4.87
C LYS A 132 -3.41 10.00 5.45
N ASN A 133 -3.02 8.86 4.87
CA ASN A 133 -1.76 8.17 5.09
C ASN A 133 -1.51 7.77 6.56
N ILE A 134 -2.53 7.23 7.22
CA ILE A 134 -2.45 6.80 8.62
C ILE A 134 -1.94 5.38 8.66
N SER A 135 -0.78 5.15 9.29
CA SER A 135 -0.22 3.81 9.51
C SER A 135 -0.86 3.13 10.71
N ILE A 136 -1.15 1.83 10.61
CA ILE A 136 -1.65 1.00 11.70
C ILE A 136 -0.99 -0.38 11.67
N ALA A 137 -0.27 -0.72 12.73
CA ALA A 137 0.42 -2.00 12.82
C ALA A 137 -0.57 -3.18 12.93
N SER A 138 -0.11 -4.38 12.58
CA SER A 138 -0.90 -5.62 12.71
C SER A 138 -1.46 -5.79 14.13
N GLY A 139 -2.72 -6.16 14.24
CA GLY A 139 -3.43 -6.39 15.50
C GLY A 139 -3.81 -5.13 16.28
N VAL A 140 -3.38 -3.95 15.84
CA VAL A 140 -3.64 -2.67 16.52
C VAL A 140 -5.02 -2.13 16.18
N THR A 141 -5.63 -1.42 17.14
CA THR A 141 -6.89 -0.69 16.97
C THR A 141 -6.65 0.78 17.23
N HIS A 142 -7.04 1.65 16.31
CA HIS A 142 -7.15 3.08 16.49
C HIS A 142 -8.59 3.47 16.81
N THR A 143 -8.79 4.28 17.83
CA THR A 143 -10.10 4.82 18.21
C THR A 143 -10.05 6.33 18.08
N TYR A 144 -10.91 6.89 17.24
CA TYR A 144 -11.05 8.33 17.05
C TYR A 144 -12.31 8.83 17.72
N ASN A 145 -12.16 9.84 18.58
CA ASN A 145 -13.26 10.63 19.09
C ASN A 145 -13.32 11.94 18.31
N LEU A 146 -14.23 11.96 17.34
CA LEU A 146 -14.40 13.09 16.41
C LEU A 146 -15.37 14.11 17.02
N THR A 147 -15.08 15.39 16.78
CA THR A 147 -15.96 16.50 17.06
C THR A 147 -16.22 17.29 15.78
N ILE A 148 -17.48 17.41 15.39
CA ILE A 148 -17.91 18.19 14.23
C ILE A 148 -18.63 19.42 14.79
N THR A 149 -18.17 20.60 14.41
CA THR A 149 -18.62 21.89 14.98
C THR A 149 -19.19 22.77 13.90
N PHE A 150 -20.40 23.32 14.14
CA PHE A 150 -20.85 24.49 13.41
C PHE A 150 -20.25 25.72 14.09
N LYS A 151 -19.26 26.31 13.47
CA LYS A 151 -18.49 27.46 14.00
C LYS A 151 -19.42 28.65 14.28
N ASP A 152 -19.34 29.20 15.48
CA ASP A 152 -19.94 30.50 15.78
C ASP A 152 -18.98 31.62 15.40
N THR A 153 -19.42 32.51 14.51
CA THR A 153 -18.62 33.65 14.05
C THR A 153 -18.88 34.90 14.85
N ASN A 154 -19.73 34.84 15.88
CA ASN A 154 -20.21 35.99 16.65
C ASN A 154 -20.90 37.06 15.78
N THR A 155 -21.36 36.69 14.60
CA THR A 155 -22.11 37.53 13.66
C THR A 155 -23.33 36.77 13.16
N SER A 156 -24.25 37.48 12.48
CA SER A 156 -25.43 36.81 11.90
C SER A 156 -25.03 35.81 10.82
N GLN A 157 -25.41 34.55 10.99
CA GLN A 157 -25.18 33.43 10.07
C GLN A 157 -26.49 32.98 9.39
N ASN A 158 -27.48 33.86 9.27
CA ASN A 158 -28.78 33.52 8.69
C ASN A 158 -28.71 33.02 7.23
N TYR A 159 -27.61 33.28 6.53
CA TYR A 159 -27.34 32.76 5.18
C TYR A 159 -27.21 31.21 5.17
N ASN A 160 -27.04 30.58 6.33
CA ASN A 160 -27.03 29.12 6.48
C ASN A 160 -28.36 28.53 6.96
N GLN A 161 -29.40 29.39 7.14
CA GLN A 161 -30.71 28.92 7.58
C GLN A 161 -31.35 28.00 6.55
N GLY A 162 -31.85 26.85 7.00
CA GLY A 162 -32.51 25.83 6.15
C GLY A 162 -31.57 24.96 5.31
N LYS A 163 -30.26 25.20 5.35
CA LYS A 163 -29.26 24.37 4.69
C LYS A 163 -29.06 23.03 5.40
N LYS A 164 -28.38 22.12 4.76
CA LYS A 164 -28.17 20.74 5.25
C LYS A 164 -26.69 20.41 5.34
N PHE A 165 -26.37 19.60 6.34
CA PHE A 165 -25.13 18.88 6.44
C PHE A 165 -25.43 17.40 6.66
N ASN A 166 -25.03 16.55 5.72
CA ASN A 166 -25.19 15.10 5.81
C ASN A 166 -23.86 14.44 5.47
N GLY A 167 -23.50 13.38 6.17
CA GLY A 167 -22.28 12.66 5.91
C GLY A 167 -22.35 11.21 6.32
N VAL A 168 -21.60 10.38 5.62
CA VAL A 168 -21.31 9.00 5.98
C VAL A 168 -19.79 8.89 6.12
N LEU A 169 -19.32 8.62 7.35
CA LEU A 169 -17.91 8.38 7.61
C LEU A 169 -17.49 7.00 7.12
N GLY A 170 -16.24 6.85 6.79
CA GLY A 170 -15.66 5.57 6.41
C GLY A 170 -14.14 5.65 6.29
N ILE A 171 -13.57 4.54 5.89
CA ILE A 171 -12.16 4.44 5.55
C ILE A 171 -11.99 3.98 4.10
N GLU A 172 -10.86 4.33 3.53
CA GLU A 172 -10.35 3.75 2.29
C GLU A 172 -8.89 3.39 2.48
N GLU A 173 -8.39 2.44 1.71
CA GLU A 173 -6.97 2.15 1.66
C GLU A 173 -6.21 3.39 1.18
N TYR A 174 -5.13 3.73 1.87
CA TYR A 174 -4.23 4.77 1.39
C TYR A 174 -3.49 4.28 0.15
N LYS A 175 -3.75 4.92 -0.98
CA LYS A 175 -2.96 4.75 -2.20
C LYS A 175 -2.11 5.99 -2.40
N LYS A 176 -0.83 5.79 -2.72
CA LYS A 176 0.05 6.91 -3.05
C LYS A 176 -0.53 7.70 -4.22
N GLU A 177 -0.43 9.01 -4.13
CA GLU A 177 -0.86 9.89 -5.22
C GLU A 177 -0.05 9.58 -6.48
N SER A 178 -0.73 9.56 -7.61
CA SER A 178 -0.09 9.37 -8.91
C SER A 178 0.50 10.69 -9.38
N ILE A 179 1.76 10.65 -9.83
CA ILE A 179 2.43 11.81 -10.44
C ILE A 179 2.21 11.72 -11.95
N TYR A 180 1.48 12.70 -12.48
CA TYR A 180 1.19 12.83 -13.91
C TYR A 180 2.22 13.75 -14.54
N CYS A 181 2.94 13.24 -15.54
CA CYS A 181 3.92 13.99 -16.31
C CYS A 181 3.44 14.17 -17.76
N THR A 182 3.95 15.21 -18.41
CA THR A 182 3.61 15.50 -19.82
C THR A 182 4.81 15.32 -20.70
N PHE A 183 4.68 14.49 -21.73
CA PHE A 183 5.63 14.32 -22.82
C PHE A 183 5.10 15.04 -24.06
N ASN A 184 5.87 15.98 -24.60
CA ASN A 184 5.45 16.81 -25.73
C ASN A 184 5.76 16.17 -27.11
N GLY A 185 6.27 14.95 -27.13
CA GLY A 185 6.54 14.20 -28.35
C GLY A 185 5.38 13.30 -28.78
N GLU A 186 5.54 12.65 -29.92
CA GLU A 186 4.61 11.65 -30.41
C GLU A 186 4.82 10.32 -29.69
N LEU A 187 3.74 9.69 -29.20
CA LEU A 187 3.78 8.40 -28.50
C LEU A 187 3.98 7.26 -29.52
N THR A 188 5.22 7.04 -29.90
CA THR A 188 5.65 5.94 -30.77
C THR A 188 6.49 4.94 -30.00
N GLN A 189 6.56 3.69 -30.46
CA GLN A 189 7.42 2.65 -29.89
C GLN A 189 8.86 3.17 -29.74
N GLY A 190 9.40 3.15 -28.51
CA GLY A 190 10.74 3.59 -28.19
C GLY A 190 10.88 5.10 -27.95
N ALA A 191 9.79 5.88 -27.96
CA ALA A 191 9.85 7.30 -27.59
C ALA A 191 10.45 7.48 -26.19
N GLU A 192 11.40 8.40 -26.04
CA GLU A 192 12.10 8.65 -24.77
C GLU A 192 11.69 9.99 -24.15
N TYR A 193 11.55 9.98 -22.84
CA TYR A 193 11.26 11.14 -22.01
C TYR A 193 12.20 11.16 -20.79
N VAL A 194 12.90 12.28 -20.58
CA VAL A 194 13.78 12.46 -19.43
C VAL A 194 13.13 13.42 -18.45
N ASN A 195 13.00 12.98 -17.20
CA ASN A 195 12.53 13.83 -16.11
C ASN A 195 13.44 13.63 -14.89
N GLY A 196 14.19 14.68 -14.54
CA GLY A 196 15.13 14.64 -13.43
C GLY A 196 16.19 13.56 -13.58
N GLN A 197 16.23 12.61 -12.65
CA GLN A 197 17.21 11.52 -12.62
C GLN A 197 16.78 10.29 -13.44
N TYR A 198 15.63 10.34 -14.09
CA TYR A 198 15.00 9.19 -14.73
C TYR A 198 14.81 9.40 -16.23
N THR A 199 15.08 8.35 -16.97
CA THR A 199 14.71 8.20 -18.39
C THR A 199 13.56 7.21 -18.49
N TYR A 200 12.52 7.61 -19.21
CA TYR A 200 11.37 6.78 -19.51
C TYR A 200 11.37 6.44 -20.99
N ARG A 201 10.97 5.21 -21.32
CA ARG A 201 10.82 4.77 -22.71
C ARG A 201 9.47 4.13 -22.92
N TYR A 202 8.74 4.63 -23.91
CA TYR A 202 7.40 4.13 -24.23
C TYR A 202 7.46 2.84 -25.03
N MET A 203 6.66 1.85 -24.63
CA MET A 203 6.61 0.52 -25.21
C MET A 203 5.16 0.13 -25.45
N GLN A 204 4.76 -0.10 -26.72
CA GLN A 204 3.39 -0.45 -27.09
C GLN A 204 3.08 -1.94 -26.94
N GLU A 205 4.07 -2.79 -27.14
CA GLU A 205 3.96 -4.25 -27.07
C GLU A 205 5.21 -4.87 -26.47
N SER A 206 5.11 -6.14 -26.04
CA SER A 206 6.22 -6.94 -25.53
C SER A 206 7.21 -7.35 -26.62
N ASN A 207 7.78 -6.40 -27.34
CA ASN A 207 8.79 -6.69 -28.36
C ASN A 207 10.17 -6.89 -27.73
N TYR A 208 10.40 -8.09 -27.20
CA TYR A 208 11.74 -8.54 -26.87
C TYR A 208 12.42 -9.06 -28.13
N ASN A 209 13.18 -8.21 -28.81
CA ASN A 209 14.02 -8.59 -29.97
C ASN A 209 15.49 -8.86 -29.59
N GLY A 210 15.82 -8.93 -28.29
CA GLY A 210 17.15 -9.26 -27.78
C GLY A 210 18.13 -8.09 -27.66
N GLU A 211 17.87 -6.95 -28.25
CA GLU A 211 18.82 -5.81 -28.27
C GLU A 211 18.56 -4.78 -27.16
N ASP A 212 17.31 -4.65 -26.68
CA ASP A 212 16.90 -3.67 -25.66
C ASP A 212 16.34 -4.33 -24.40
N TYR A 213 17.08 -5.29 -23.84
CA TYR A 213 16.64 -6.06 -22.67
C TYR A 213 16.27 -5.20 -21.44
N ILE A 214 16.77 -3.97 -21.34
CA ILE A 214 16.44 -3.04 -20.24
C ILE A 214 14.98 -2.61 -20.30
N TRP A 215 14.44 -2.39 -21.51
CA TRP A 215 13.14 -1.77 -21.75
C TRP A 215 12.01 -2.75 -22.05
N SER A 216 12.29 -4.06 -22.04
CA SER A 216 11.25 -5.03 -22.34
C SER A 216 10.13 -4.98 -21.32
N ASN A 217 8.92 -4.75 -21.79
CA ASN A 217 7.69 -4.85 -21.01
C ASN A 217 7.08 -6.25 -21.15
N ILE A 218 6.25 -6.61 -20.18
CA ILE A 218 5.43 -7.80 -20.24
C ILE A 218 4.00 -7.34 -20.55
N ASP A 219 3.59 -7.54 -21.77
CA ASP A 219 2.20 -7.50 -22.27
C ASP A 219 1.37 -6.22 -21.99
N ASN A 220 1.99 -5.08 -21.67
CA ASN A 220 1.26 -3.86 -21.36
C ASN A 220 1.77 -2.66 -22.14
N ASP A 221 0.84 -1.93 -22.76
CA ASP A 221 1.06 -0.62 -23.32
C ASP A 221 1.37 0.42 -22.23
N GLY A 222 2.61 0.91 -22.17
CA GLY A 222 3.04 1.83 -21.11
C GLY A 222 4.53 2.15 -21.15
N TRP A 223 5.02 2.80 -20.08
CA TRP A 223 6.37 3.26 -19.96
C TRP A 223 7.25 2.32 -19.13
N GLY A 224 8.46 2.06 -19.60
CA GLY A 224 9.55 1.58 -18.75
C GLY A 224 10.32 2.77 -18.17
N VAL A 225 10.96 2.59 -17.01
CA VAL A 225 11.76 3.62 -16.35
C VAL A 225 13.11 3.08 -15.89
N ALA A 226 14.17 3.89 -16.06
CA ALA A 226 15.52 3.60 -15.56
C ALA A 226 16.24 4.89 -15.16
N LEU A 227 17.33 4.74 -14.37
CA LEU A 227 18.21 5.87 -14.08
C LEU A 227 18.87 6.38 -15.37
N THR A 228 18.87 7.70 -15.54
CA THR A 228 19.57 8.37 -16.64
C THR A 228 21.09 8.24 -16.51
N ASP A 229 21.62 8.39 -15.28
CA ASP A 229 23.04 8.23 -14.99
C ASP A 229 23.28 7.24 -13.86
N ARG A 230 23.74 6.04 -14.22
CA ARG A 230 24.08 4.96 -13.27
C ARG A 230 25.45 5.11 -12.65
N THR A 231 26.28 5.99 -13.17
CA THR A 231 27.65 6.25 -12.66
C THR A 231 27.66 7.27 -11.53
N SER A 232 26.58 8.04 -11.38
CA SER A 232 26.42 9.02 -10.31
C SER A 232 26.44 8.34 -8.93
N THR A 233 27.15 8.96 -8.00
CA THR A 233 27.14 8.59 -6.57
C THR A 233 26.21 9.48 -5.75
N LYS A 234 25.50 10.42 -6.40
CA LYS A 234 24.53 11.30 -5.74
C LYS A 234 23.33 10.49 -5.25
N SER A 235 22.75 10.92 -4.14
CA SER A 235 21.50 10.35 -3.65
C SER A 235 20.41 10.42 -4.71
N ILE A 236 19.61 9.36 -4.81
CA ILE A 236 18.45 9.30 -5.67
C ILE A 236 17.26 9.74 -4.84
N ASN A 237 16.45 10.68 -5.38
CA ASN A 237 15.21 11.13 -4.78
C ASN A 237 14.02 10.35 -5.36
N SER A 238 12.88 10.42 -4.67
CA SER A 238 11.72 9.57 -4.91
C SER A 238 10.66 10.16 -5.84
N GLU A 239 10.93 11.25 -6.56
CA GLU A 239 9.97 11.82 -7.50
C GLU A 239 9.98 11.08 -8.83
N LEU A 240 8.99 10.21 -9.02
CA LEU A 240 8.83 9.34 -10.18
C LEU A 240 7.48 9.61 -10.85
N CYS A 241 7.46 9.85 -12.17
CA CYS A 241 6.20 9.87 -12.90
C CYS A 241 5.51 8.50 -12.82
N THR A 242 4.23 8.50 -12.44
CA THR A 242 3.40 7.29 -12.41
C THR A 242 2.67 7.09 -13.74
N TYR A 243 2.31 8.22 -14.36
CA TYR A 243 1.69 8.31 -15.69
C TYR A 243 2.39 9.38 -16.53
N ILE A 244 2.54 9.11 -17.81
CA ILE A 244 3.04 10.07 -18.80
C ILE A 244 2.07 10.04 -19.97
N ASN A 245 1.40 11.19 -20.24
CA ASN A 245 0.32 11.31 -21.24
C ASN A 245 -0.72 10.18 -21.09
N ASP A 246 -1.26 10.02 -19.88
CA ASP A 246 -2.29 9.03 -19.48
C ASP A 246 -1.87 7.55 -19.65
N LYS A 247 -0.62 7.27 -20.02
CA LYS A 247 -0.07 5.92 -20.07
C LYS A 247 0.72 5.62 -18.81
N PRO A 248 0.48 4.47 -18.14
CA PRO A 248 1.13 4.12 -16.89
C PRO A 248 2.61 3.77 -17.07
N VAL A 249 3.39 3.95 -15.99
CA VAL A 249 4.72 3.34 -15.87
C VAL A 249 4.52 1.91 -15.36
N VAL A 250 4.80 0.93 -16.21
CA VAL A 250 4.52 -0.50 -15.99
C VAL A 250 5.78 -1.35 -15.77
N SER A 251 6.97 -0.81 -16.08
CA SER A 251 8.22 -1.56 -15.94
C SER A 251 9.30 -0.75 -15.23
N MET A 252 9.85 -1.36 -14.16
CA MET A 252 11.04 -0.89 -13.45
C MET A 252 12.22 -1.87 -13.65
N ARG A 253 12.16 -2.64 -14.74
CA ARG A 253 13.21 -3.59 -15.07
C ARG A 253 14.56 -2.88 -15.21
N TYR A 254 15.60 -3.43 -14.55
CA TYR A 254 16.96 -2.85 -14.52
C TYR A 254 17.02 -1.39 -14.04
N MET A 255 16.01 -0.86 -13.36
CA MET A 255 15.93 0.56 -13.02
C MET A 255 17.19 1.09 -12.33
N PHE A 256 17.65 0.40 -11.28
CA PHE A 256 18.87 0.74 -10.54
C PHE A 256 20.03 -0.22 -10.82
N ALA A 257 19.99 -0.94 -11.92
CA ALA A 257 21.02 -1.91 -12.24
C ALA A 257 22.38 -1.24 -12.48
N GLY A 258 23.42 -1.73 -11.79
CA GLY A 258 24.78 -1.19 -11.85
C GLY A 258 24.94 0.20 -11.27
N SER A 259 23.94 0.73 -10.58
CA SER A 259 24.01 2.03 -9.93
C SER A 259 25.13 2.11 -8.91
N LYS A 260 25.92 3.20 -8.97
CA LYS A 260 27.03 3.47 -8.05
C LYS A 260 26.60 4.20 -6.78
N THR A 261 25.39 4.72 -6.73
CA THR A 261 24.86 5.32 -5.49
C THR A 261 24.67 4.26 -4.41
N THR A 262 24.98 4.64 -3.16
CA THR A 262 24.76 3.79 -1.98
C THR A 262 23.50 4.16 -1.21
N SER A 263 22.88 5.29 -1.54
CA SER A 263 21.67 5.82 -0.89
C SER A 263 20.55 6.00 -1.92
N LEU A 264 19.45 5.26 -1.72
CA LEU A 264 18.24 5.33 -2.51
C LEU A 264 17.07 5.74 -1.60
N ASP A 265 16.50 6.92 -1.84
CA ASP A 265 15.22 7.30 -1.24
C ASP A 265 14.09 6.81 -2.15
N LEU A 266 13.43 5.73 -1.72
CA LEU A 266 12.33 5.09 -2.45
C LEU A 266 10.97 5.35 -1.78
N SER A 267 10.94 6.20 -0.74
CA SER A 267 9.79 6.39 0.14
C SER A 267 8.52 6.86 -0.58
N ASN A 268 8.66 7.63 -1.67
CA ASN A 268 7.51 8.14 -2.42
C ASN A 268 7.25 7.41 -3.75
N PHE A 269 7.95 6.30 -4.02
CA PHE A 269 7.68 5.53 -5.23
C PHE A 269 6.27 4.96 -5.20
N ASN A 270 5.44 5.32 -6.18
CA ASN A 270 4.18 4.67 -6.45
C ASN A 270 4.41 3.58 -7.51
N THR A 271 4.37 2.33 -7.08
CA THR A 271 4.63 1.17 -7.93
C THR A 271 3.35 0.41 -8.30
N SER A 272 2.17 0.97 -8.00
CA SER A 272 0.88 0.28 -8.15
C SER A 272 0.53 -0.17 -9.58
N ASN A 273 1.14 0.43 -10.61
CA ASN A 273 0.95 0.02 -12.00
C ASN A 273 2.04 -0.94 -12.50
N VAL A 274 3.07 -1.21 -11.68
CA VAL A 274 4.27 -1.93 -12.15
C VAL A 274 4.00 -3.42 -12.20
N THR A 275 4.23 -4.02 -13.37
CA THR A 275 4.10 -5.46 -13.62
C THR A 275 5.46 -6.17 -13.70
N ASN A 276 6.54 -5.42 -13.95
CA ASN A 276 7.88 -5.98 -14.12
C ASN A 276 8.91 -5.25 -13.27
N MET A 277 9.45 -5.95 -12.25
CA MET A 277 10.57 -5.50 -11.40
C MET A 277 11.84 -6.33 -11.58
N SER A 278 11.94 -7.09 -12.70
CA SER A 278 13.08 -7.97 -12.91
C SER A 278 14.40 -7.19 -12.96
N SER A 279 15.40 -7.72 -12.27
CA SER A 279 16.76 -7.16 -12.20
C SER A 279 16.83 -5.69 -11.73
N MET A 280 15.80 -5.21 -11.00
CA MET A 280 15.69 -3.79 -10.62
C MET A 280 16.95 -3.28 -9.90
N PHE A 281 17.53 -4.07 -9.00
CA PHE A 281 18.74 -3.74 -8.24
C PHE A 281 19.97 -4.59 -8.63
N TYR A 282 19.99 -5.17 -9.84
CA TYR A 282 21.08 -5.98 -10.33
C TYR A 282 22.42 -5.21 -10.28
N LEU A 283 23.46 -5.77 -9.64
CA LEU A 283 24.78 -5.12 -9.47
C LEU A 283 24.73 -3.72 -8.80
N SER A 284 23.65 -3.37 -8.09
CA SER A 284 23.54 -2.11 -7.36
C SER A 284 24.50 -2.05 -6.17
N ASN A 285 25.10 -0.88 -5.94
CA ASN A 285 25.96 -0.63 -4.79
C ASN A 285 25.21 -0.23 -3.51
N ALA A 286 23.88 -0.08 -3.55
CA ALA A 286 23.09 0.16 -2.35
C ALA A 286 23.27 -0.99 -1.36
N THR A 287 23.54 -0.67 -0.08
CA THR A 287 23.76 -1.67 0.97
C THR A 287 22.52 -1.89 1.84
N SER A 288 21.60 -0.95 1.84
CA SER A 288 20.31 -1.02 2.53
C SER A 288 19.22 -0.48 1.63
N LEU A 289 18.06 -1.14 1.62
CA LEU A 289 16.88 -0.71 0.88
C LEU A 289 15.68 -0.64 1.83
N ASP A 290 14.90 0.42 1.72
CA ASP A 290 13.57 0.50 2.29
C ASP A 290 12.54 0.43 1.16
N LEU A 291 11.87 -0.72 1.06
CA LEU A 291 10.85 -1.03 0.08
C LEU A 291 9.45 -1.05 0.71
N SER A 292 9.30 -0.56 1.94
CA SER A 292 8.02 -0.54 2.67
C SER A 292 6.92 0.22 1.93
N SER A 293 7.31 1.09 1.01
CA SER A 293 6.41 1.88 0.19
C SER A 293 5.96 1.20 -1.11
N PHE A 294 6.50 0.03 -1.45
CA PHE A 294 6.21 -0.63 -2.72
C PHE A 294 4.87 -1.35 -2.67
N ASP A 295 4.01 -1.05 -3.63
CA ASP A 295 2.85 -1.86 -3.98
C ASP A 295 3.27 -2.86 -5.06
N THR A 296 3.24 -4.15 -4.73
CA THR A 296 3.69 -5.22 -5.62
C THR A 296 2.54 -6.11 -6.13
N GLY A 297 1.28 -5.75 -5.79
CA GLY A 297 0.12 -6.56 -6.13
C GLY A 297 -0.10 -6.82 -7.62
N ASN A 298 0.43 -5.96 -8.50
CA ASN A 298 0.36 -6.15 -9.96
C ASN A 298 1.64 -6.77 -10.56
N VAL A 299 2.67 -7.06 -9.75
CA VAL A 299 3.95 -7.55 -10.27
C VAL A 299 3.86 -9.02 -10.68
N ILE A 300 4.24 -9.29 -11.92
CA ILE A 300 4.25 -10.63 -12.54
C ILE A 300 5.68 -11.21 -12.55
N ASN A 301 6.70 -10.35 -12.66
CA ASN A 301 8.09 -10.75 -12.80
C ASN A 301 9.02 -10.06 -11.80
N MET A 302 9.64 -10.87 -10.91
CA MET A 302 10.67 -10.45 -9.95
C MET A 302 12.02 -11.15 -10.20
N ASN A 303 12.22 -11.71 -11.41
CA ASN A 303 13.45 -12.43 -11.75
C ASN A 303 14.69 -11.54 -11.53
N GLY A 304 15.66 -12.05 -10.76
CA GLY A 304 16.92 -11.35 -10.53
C GLY A 304 16.84 -10.01 -9.83
N MET A 305 15.73 -9.68 -9.13
CA MET A 305 15.49 -8.33 -8.57
C MET A 305 16.69 -7.81 -7.76
N PHE A 306 17.34 -8.66 -6.98
CA PHE A 306 18.52 -8.32 -6.17
C PHE A 306 19.79 -9.09 -6.61
N PHE A 307 19.82 -9.61 -7.84
CA PHE A 307 20.93 -10.43 -8.30
C PHE A 307 22.26 -9.67 -8.24
N ASN A 308 23.27 -10.28 -7.60
CA ASN A 308 24.62 -9.75 -7.45
C ASN A 308 24.70 -8.31 -6.92
N SER A 309 23.67 -7.91 -6.12
CA SER A 309 23.63 -6.59 -5.47
C SER A 309 24.44 -6.58 -4.18
N SER A 310 24.91 -5.39 -3.77
CA SER A 310 25.58 -5.19 -2.50
C SER A 310 24.62 -5.12 -1.29
N VAL A 311 23.31 -5.31 -1.51
CA VAL A 311 22.26 -5.16 -0.50
C VAL A 311 22.45 -6.19 0.62
N ILE A 312 22.59 -5.69 1.86
CA ILE A 312 22.77 -6.49 3.08
C ILE A 312 21.43 -6.63 3.82
N SER A 313 20.64 -5.54 3.85
CA SER A 313 19.35 -5.47 4.52
C SER A 313 18.26 -4.90 3.60
N ILE A 314 17.08 -5.48 3.66
CA ILE A 314 15.89 -5.03 2.95
C ILE A 314 14.76 -4.92 3.96
N ASN A 315 14.23 -3.70 4.15
CA ASN A 315 13.02 -3.41 4.90
C ASN A 315 11.82 -3.44 3.94
N GLY A 316 10.67 -3.93 4.38
CA GLY A 316 9.43 -3.92 3.59
C GLY A 316 9.20 -5.16 2.72
N LEU A 317 10.07 -6.19 2.73
CA LEU A 317 9.77 -7.47 2.06
C LEU A 317 8.52 -8.14 2.63
N GLU A 318 8.25 -7.93 3.90
CA GLU A 318 7.04 -8.42 4.59
C GLU A 318 5.75 -7.81 4.03
N ASN A 319 5.83 -6.69 3.30
CA ASN A 319 4.69 -6.02 2.66
C ASN A 319 4.47 -6.46 1.20
N PHE A 320 5.34 -7.31 0.65
CA PHE A 320 5.21 -7.74 -0.74
C PHE A 320 4.01 -8.67 -0.92
N ASP A 321 3.07 -8.25 -1.75
CA ASP A 321 2.08 -9.15 -2.34
C ASP A 321 2.69 -9.81 -3.58
N THR A 322 2.94 -11.11 -3.48
CA THR A 322 3.54 -11.88 -4.57
C THR A 322 2.55 -12.83 -5.23
N SER A 323 1.24 -12.65 -4.96
CA SER A 323 0.19 -13.54 -5.44
C SER A 323 0.08 -13.63 -6.97
N ASN A 324 0.50 -12.59 -7.70
CA ASN A 324 0.52 -12.55 -9.16
C ASN A 324 1.87 -12.92 -9.78
N VAL A 325 2.91 -13.16 -8.96
CA VAL A 325 4.27 -13.40 -9.47
C VAL A 325 4.39 -14.80 -10.08
N ILE A 326 4.91 -14.86 -11.31
CA ILE A 326 5.15 -16.09 -12.06
C ILE A 326 6.65 -16.48 -12.07
N ASP A 327 7.54 -15.51 -12.08
CA ASP A 327 8.99 -15.73 -12.17
C ASP A 327 9.75 -15.04 -11.02
N MET A 328 10.34 -15.86 -10.12
CA MET A 328 11.22 -15.46 -9.02
C MET A 328 12.66 -15.99 -9.22
N GLY A 329 13.00 -16.44 -10.41
CA GLY A 329 14.33 -16.97 -10.68
C GLY A 329 15.43 -15.97 -10.33
N SER A 330 16.53 -16.41 -9.76
CA SER A 330 17.71 -15.59 -9.41
C SER A 330 17.43 -14.38 -8.50
N MET A 331 16.25 -14.28 -7.84
CA MET A 331 15.83 -13.06 -7.13
C MET A 331 16.87 -12.57 -6.13
N PHE A 332 17.48 -13.47 -5.36
CA PHE A 332 18.52 -13.15 -4.38
C PHE A 332 19.90 -13.75 -4.74
N ARG A 333 20.08 -14.22 -5.97
CA ARG A 333 21.32 -14.85 -6.41
C ARG A 333 22.52 -13.96 -6.15
N SER A 334 23.54 -14.48 -5.43
CA SER A 334 24.79 -13.80 -5.10
C SER A 334 24.61 -12.40 -4.49
N SER A 335 23.46 -12.10 -3.88
CA SER A 335 23.22 -10.85 -3.17
C SER A 335 23.96 -10.83 -1.82
N GLY A 336 24.16 -9.61 -1.29
CA GLY A 336 24.82 -9.40 0.00
C GLY A 336 23.96 -9.76 1.22
N VAL A 337 22.68 -10.15 1.05
CA VAL A 337 21.72 -10.34 2.14
C VAL A 337 22.18 -11.39 3.16
N ILE A 338 22.00 -11.08 4.46
CA ILE A 338 22.35 -11.96 5.57
C ILE A 338 21.14 -12.52 6.30
N SER A 339 19.96 -11.94 6.07
CA SER A 339 18.66 -12.42 6.58
C SER A 339 17.55 -12.02 5.62
N LEU A 340 16.48 -12.81 5.55
CA LEU A 340 15.27 -12.53 4.77
C LEU A 340 14.04 -12.91 5.57
N ASN A 341 13.01 -12.04 5.57
CA ASN A 341 11.67 -12.37 6.02
C ASN A 341 10.78 -12.56 4.78
N LEU A 342 10.45 -13.81 4.46
CA LEU A 342 9.65 -14.20 3.29
C LEU A 342 8.29 -14.79 3.69
N LEU A 343 7.84 -14.61 4.93
CA LEU A 343 6.63 -15.25 5.45
C LEU A 343 5.34 -14.73 4.78
N SER A 344 5.37 -13.52 4.22
CA SER A 344 4.27 -12.95 3.44
C SER A 344 4.19 -13.46 1.99
N PHE A 345 5.25 -14.12 1.49
CA PHE A 345 5.31 -14.52 0.09
C PHE A 345 4.27 -15.61 -0.21
N ASN A 346 3.33 -15.29 -1.09
CA ASN A 346 2.42 -16.25 -1.71
C ASN A 346 3.03 -16.72 -3.03
N THR A 347 3.50 -17.96 -3.07
CA THR A 347 4.19 -18.50 -4.24
C THR A 347 3.33 -19.47 -5.06
N SER A 348 2.03 -19.54 -4.79
CA SER A 348 1.12 -20.51 -5.42
C SER A 348 1.03 -20.39 -6.96
N ASN A 349 1.32 -19.21 -7.53
CA ASN A 349 1.34 -18.96 -8.97
C ASN A 349 2.74 -19.02 -9.59
N VAL A 350 3.79 -19.20 -8.77
CA VAL A 350 5.18 -19.19 -9.26
C VAL A 350 5.49 -20.46 -10.06
N ILE A 351 6.06 -20.27 -11.25
CA ILE A 351 6.48 -21.34 -12.15
C ILE A 351 8.01 -21.54 -12.11
N LYS A 352 8.77 -20.44 -11.91
CA LYS A 352 10.24 -20.46 -11.95
C LYS A 352 10.84 -19.93 -10.67
N MET A 353 11.72 -20.74 -10.05
CA MET A 353 12.54 -20.42 -8.87
C MET A 353 14.02 -20.81 -9.10
N SER A 354 14.45 -20.94 -10.38
CA SER A 354 15.84 -21.30 -10.68
C SER A 354 16.81 -20.31 -10.06
N GLU A 355 17.87 -20.83 -9.39
CA GLU A 355 18.96 -20.04 -8.81
C GLU A 355 18.52 -18.98 -7.78
N MET A 356 17.29 -19.05 -7.22
CA MET A 356 16.70 -17.99 -6.39
C MET A 356 17.60 -17.59 -5.20
N PHE A 357 18.25 -18.56 -4.57
CA PHE A 357 19.17 -18.39 -3.43
C PHE A 357 20.59 -18.86 -3.72
N ASN A 358 20.97 -18.97 -5.00
CA ASN A 358 22.30 -19.40 -5.42
C ASN A 358 23.36 -18.42 -4.90
N GLY A 359 24.40 -18.95 -4.22
CA GLY A 359 25.54 -18.16 -3.74
C GLY A 359 25.20 -17.15 -2.64
N THR A 360 24.07 -17.29 -1.97
CA THR A 360 23.70 -16.39 -0.85
C THR A 360 24.55 -16.63 0.40
N LYS A 361 24.69 -15.58 1.22
CA LYS A 361 25.39 -15.64 2.52
C LYS A 361 24.47 -16.03 3.68
N LEU A 362 23.22 -16.39 3.40
CA LEU A 362 22.25 -16.85 4.39
C LEU A 362 22.74 -18.15 5.06
N THR A 363 22.61 -18.22 6.38
CA THR A 363 22.91 -19.43 7.15
C THR A 363 21.64 -20.22 7.51
N SER A 364 20.50 -19.58 7.50
CA SER A 364 19.18 -20.16 7.74
C SER A 364 18.17 -19.49 6.81
N LEU A 365 17.20 -20.26 6.32
CA LEU A 365 16.18 -19.77 5.42
C LEU A 365 14.82 -20.38 5.77
N ASP A 366 13.80 -19.54 5.94
CA ASP A 366 12.44 -19.96 6.22
C ASP A 366 11.58 -19.83 4.95
N LEU A 367 11.18 -20.98 4.41
CA LEU A 367 10.30 -21.12 3.25
C LEU A 367 8.97 -21.79 3.65
N SER A 368 8.56 -21.70 4.92
CA SER A 368 7.34 -22.37 5.39
C SER A 368 6.06 -21.81 4.78
N SER A 369 6.08 -20.57 4.28
CA SER A 369 4.99 -19.96 3.51
C SER A 369 4.90 -20.45 2.06
N PHE A 370 5.99 -21.01 1.50
CA PHE A 370 6.09 -21.33 0.08
C PHE A 370 5.19 -22.51 -0.31
N ASP A 371 4.27 -22.26 -1.23
CA ASP A 371 3.57 -23.29 -2.00
C ASP A 371 4.27 -23.44 -3.35
N THR A 372 4.97 -24.57 -3.53
CA THR A 372 5.74 -24.83 -4.76
C THR A 372 5.05 -25.83 -5.69
N SER A 373 3.77 -26.07 -5.49
CA SER A 373 2.98 -27.07 -6.25
C SER A 373 2.90 -26.78 -7.77
N ASN A 374 3.14 -25.54 -8.19
CA ASN A 374 3.15 -25.12 -9.59
C ASN A 374 4.57 -24.92 -10.17
N VAL A 375 5.61 -25.01 -9.36
CA VAL A 375 6.98 -24.75 -9.80
C VAL A 375 7.49 -25.89 -10.69
N THR A 376 7.99 -25.53 -11.88
CA THR A 376 8.57 -26.47 -12.85
C THR A 376 10.10 -26.39 -12.94
N ASN A 377 10.68 -25.25 -12.54
CA ASN A 377 12.13 -25.01 -12.61
C ASN A 377 12.68 -24.55 -11.26
N MET A 378 13.51 -25.43 -10.63
CA MET A 378 14.28 -25.18 -9.42
C MET A 378 15.79 -25.40 -9.64
N GLN A 379 16.26 -25.37 -10.90
CA GLN A 379 17.67 -25.55 -11.22
C GLN A 379 18.54 -24.60 -10.37
N GLY A 380 19.54 -25.15 -9.67
CA GLY A 380 20.51 -24.40 -8.89
C GLY A 380 19.90 -23.53 -7.77
N MET A 381 18.66 -23.80 -7.31
CA MET A 381 17.92 -22.92 -6.38
C MET A 381 18.74 -22.55 -5.15
N PHE A 382 19.50 -23.48 -4.59
CA PHE A 382 20.37 -23.28 -3.41
C PHE A 382 21.86 -23.45 -3.73
N TYR A 383 22.24 -23.56 -4.99
CA TYR A 383 23.62 -23.83 -5.42
C TYR A 383 24.64 -22.94 -4.68
N SER A 384 25.70 -23.56 -4.13
CA SER A 384 26.82 -22.84 -3.47
C SER A 384 26.40 -21.88 -2.35
N SER A 385 25.25 -22.10 -1.71
CA SER A 385 24.80 -21.31 -0.56
C SER A 385 25.50 -21.72 0.74
N LEU A 386 25.57 -20.79 1.72
CA LEU A 386 26.12 -21.06 3.05
C LEU A 386 25.06 -21.62 4.03
N LEU A 387 23.89 -22.01 3.54
CA LEU A 387 22.76 -22.48 4.34
C LEU A 387 23.15 -23.72 5.17
N LYS A 388 22.80 -23.66 6.45
CA LYS A 388 22.87 -24.79 7.38
C LYS A 388 21.50 -25.45 7.53
N THR A 389 20.43 -24.64 7.51
CA THR A 389 19.07 -25.11 7.71
C THR A 389 18.11 -24.40 6.75
N ILE A 390 17.23 -25.19 6.13
CA ILE A 390 16.12 -24.70 5.31
C ILE A 390 14.83 -25.21 5.95
N TYR A 391 13.98 -24.29 6.43
CA TYR A 391 12.66 -24.62 6.97
C TYR A 391 11.63 -24.60 5.86
N VAL A 392 10.76 -25.60 5.85
CA VAL A 392 9.64 -25.73 4.91
C VAL A 392 8.39 -26.22 5.63
N SER A 393 7.23 -26.04 4.99
CA SER A 393 5.97 -26.71 5.37
C SER A 393 5.65 -27.87 4.41
N ASN A 394 4.53 -28.55 4.66
CA ASN A 394 4.03 -29.59 3.76
C ASN A 394 3.57 -29.08 2.38
N LYS A 395 3.52 -27.73 2.19
CA LYS A 395 3.21 -27.11 0.88
C LYS A 395 4.41 -27.12 -0.07
N PHE A 396 5.64 -27.36 0.43
CA PHE A 396 6.81 -27.44 -0.44
C PHE A 396 6.80 -28.76 -1.20
N SER A 397 6.57 -28.71 -2.50
CA SER A 397 6.45 -29.86 -3.39
C SER A 397 7.39 -29.74 -4.58
N THR A 398 8.01 -30.84 -4.97
CA THR A 398 8.84 -30.93 -6.19
C THR A 398 8.16 -31.79 -7.28
N SER A 399 6.88 -32.11 -7.12
CA SER A 399 6.16 -33.03 -8.00
C SER A 399 6.11 -32.59 -9.46
N LYS A 400 5.99 -31.29 -9.73
CA LYS A 400 5.97 -30.70 -11.09
C LYS A 400 7.36 -30.25 -11.58
N VAL A 401 8.40 -30.36 -10.74
CA VAL A 401 9.74 -29.89 -11.11
C VAL A 401 10.34 -30.81 -12.16
N THR A 402 10.66 -30.23 -13.32
CA THR A 402 11.32 -30.91 -14.46
C THR A 402 12.77 -30.45 -14.64
N GLN A 403 13.13 -29.27 -14.10
CA GLN A 403 14.48 -28.71 -14.16
C GLN A 403 14.97 -28.52 -12.72
N ASP A 404 15.82 -29.43 -12.24
CA ASP A 404 16.32 -29.50 -10.86
C ASP A 404 17.85 -29.68 -10.79
N GLY A 405 18.55 -29.59 -11.92
CA GLY A 405 19.99 -29.77 -11.97
C GLY A 405 20.73 -28.84 -11.00
N SER A 406 21.67 -29.42 -10.22
CA SER A 406 22.50 -28.65 -9.28
C SER A 406 21.75 -27.95 -8.17
N MET A 407 20.52 -28.35 -7.83
CA MET A 407 19.67 -27.65 -6.85
C MET A 407 20.41 -27.38 -5.53
N PHE A 408 21.14 -28.35 -5.00
CA PHE A 408 21.93 -28.25 -3.75
C PHE A 408 23.44 -28.36 -3.97
N ASN A 409 23.92 -28.36 -5.21
CA ASN A 409 25.35 -28.56 -5.46
C ASN A 409 26.20 -27.53 -4.70
N ALA A 410 27.28 -28.00 -4.05
CA ALA A 410 28.18 -27.24 -3.19
C ALA A 410 27.52 -26.61 -1.92
N CYS A 411 26.38 -27.11 -1.44
CA CYS A 411 25.76 -26.70 -0.17
C CYS A 411 26.37 -27.43 1.04
N THR A 412 27.68 -27.40 1.20
CA THR A 412 28.45 -28.23 2.12
C THR A 412 28.11 -28.12 3.60
N ASN A 413 27.43 -27.05 4.00
CA ASN A 413 27.01 -26.79 5.40
C ASN A 413 25.62 -27.36 5.72
N LEU A 414 24.86 -27.82 4.71
CA LEU A 414 23.45 -28.12 4.85
C LEU A 414 23.21 -29.41 5.67
N VAL A 415 22.28 -29.31 6.61
CA VAL A 415 21.84 -30.40 7.46
C VAL A 415 20.32 -30.39 7.56
N GLY A 416 19.69 -31.51 7.25
CA GLY A 416 18.25 -31.72 7.40
C GLY A 416 17.82 -31.85 8.87
N GLY A 417 16.52 -31.72 9.11
CA GLY A 417 15.96 -31.68 10.47
C GLY A 417 16.19 -32.91 11.34
N ALA A 418 16.36 -34.08 10.74
CA ALA A 418 16.71 -35.34 11.44
C ALA A 418 18.21 -35.69 11.36
N GLY A 419 19.05 -34.74 10.91
CA GLY A 419 20.51 -34.88 10.91
C GLY A 419 21.13 -35.37 9.61
N THR A 420 20.38 -35.48 8.51
CA THR A 420 20.91 -35.78 7.18
C THR A 420 21.86 -34.71 6.72
N LYS A 421 23.13 -35.03 6.58
CA LYS A 421 24.16 -34.10 6.12
C LYS A 421 24.20 -34.06 4.59
N TYR A 422 24.69 -32.93 4.05
CA TYR A 422 24.94 -32.77 2.61
C TYR A 422 25.84 -33.92 2.08
N ASP A 423 25.42 -34.47 0.95
CA ASP A 423 26.15 -35.46 0.17
C ASP A 423 26.20 -35.01 -1.29
N SER A 424 27.41 -34.92 -1.84
CA SER A 424 27.65 -34.44 -3.21
C SER A 424 27.05 -35.33 -4.30
N SER A 425 26.65 -36.54 -3.99
CA SER A 425 25.93 -37.46 -4.91
C SER A 425 24.41 -37.17 -4.95
N HIS A 426 23.87 -36.34 -4.04
CA HIS A 426 22.45 -36.03 -3.89
C HIS A 426 22.20 -34.53 -3.94
N TYR A 427 22.47 -33.93 -5.08
CA TYR A 427 22.40 -32.47 -5.29
C TYR A 427 21.16 -32.00 -6.04
N ASP A 428 20.28 -32.90 -6.41
CA ASP A 428 19.04 -32.66 -7.16
C ASP A 428 17.79 -32.65 -6.24
N LYS A 429 16.58 -32.67 -6.81
CA LYS A 429 15.32 -32.67 -6.07
C LYS A 429 15.06 -33.91 -5.24
N THR A 430 15.82 -34.98 -5.41
CA THR A 430 15.60 -36.27 -4.68
C THR A 430 15.77 -36.11 -3.17
N TYR A 431 16.57 -35.12 -2.71
CA TYR A 431 16.72 -34.73 -1.31
C TYR A 431 15.97 -33.46 -0.94
N ALA A 432 15.22 -32.84 -1.84
CA ALA A 432 14.38 -31.69 -1.58
C ALA A 432 13.06 -32.07 -0.89
N ARG A 433 13.17 -32.66 0.30
CA ARG A 433 12.06 -33.12 1.14
C ARG A 433 12.39 -32.93 2.61
N ILE A 434 11.35 -32.99 3.44
CA ILE A 434 11.49 -32.99 4.89
C ILE A 434 12.29 -34.21 5.29
N ASP A 435 13.31 -34.01 6.12
CA ASP A 435 14.22 -35.05 6.57
C ASP A 435 13.53 -36.01 7.54
N GLY A 436 13.39 -37.26 7.15
CA GLY A 436 12.90 -38.38 7.96
C GLY A 436 14.02 -39.32 8.51
N GLY A 437 15.25 -38.80 8.55
CA GLY A 437 16.42 -39.55 8.97
C GLY A 437 16.84 -40.65 7.98
N THR A 438 17.43 -41.72 8.46
CA THR A 438 17.97 -42.80 7.62
C THR A 438 16.93 -43.48 6.74
N SER A 439 15.66 -43.51 7.13
CA SER A 439 14.58 -44.14 6.38
C SER A 439 14.05 -43.27 5.22
N SER A 440 14.20 -41.96 5.32
CA SER A 440 13.75 -40.98 4.31
C SER A 440 14.63 -39.74 4.37
N PRO A 441 15.91 -39.84 3.97
CA PRO A 441 16.83 -38.70 4.10
C PRO A 441 16.42 -37.56 3.22
N GLY A 442 16.55 -36.30 3.74
CA GLY A 442 16.22 -35.07 3.07
C GLY A 442 16.97 -33.90 3.67
N TYR A 443 16.97 -32.76 2.99
CA TYR A 443 17.71 -31.58 3.42
C TYR A 443 16.85 -30.52 4.11
N PHE A 444 15.55 -30.74 4.23
CA PHE A 444 14.65 -29.77 4.82
C PHE A 444 14.26 -30.09 6.26
N THR A 445 14.03 -29.06 7.03
CA THR A 445 13.48 -29.12 8.38
C THR A 445 12.02 -28.72 8.34
N LEU A 446 11.12 -29.57 8.87
CA LEU A 446 9.71 -29.18 9.00
C LEU A 446 9.58 -28.04 9.99
N LYS A 447 8.94 -26.95 9.59
CA LYS A 447 8.52 -25.89 10.50
C LYS A 447 7.09 -26.15 10.94
N GLN A 448 6.90 -26.25 12.26
CA GLN A 448 5.60 -26.41 12.90
C GLN A 448 4.91 -25.05 13.06
#